data_9911a0779f56062d9ee36e5690cfbe47
#
_entry.id   9911a0779f56062d9ee36e5690cfbe47
#
_cell.length_a   1.000
_cell.length_b   1.000
_cell.length_c   1.000
_cell.angle_alpha   90.00
_cell.angle_beta   90.00
_cell.angle_gamma   90.00
#
_symmetry.space_group_name_H-M   'P 1'
#
loop_
_entity.id
_entity.type
_entity.pdbx_description
1 polymer ?
#
loop_
_entity_poly.entity_id
_entity_poly.type
_entity_poly.pdbx_seq_one_letter_code
_entity_poly.pdbx_strand_id
1 'polypeptide(L)'
;IWEWYKKQEACIWTAEEIDLHTDLNDWNNKLSEDEKYFIKHILAFFAASDGIVNENLAENFVSEVQYPEAKFFYGFQLMMENIHSETYSLLIDTYVKDEAEKHQLFHAIETFPAIKEKAEWALKWIESPSFAERLIAFAAVEGIFFSGSFCSIYWLKKRGLMPGLTFSNELISRDEGMHCDFAVHLHTHHIVNKVPKARITEILTNALDIERKFITESLPVSLIGM
;
A
#
# COMPACT_ATOMS: atom_id res chain seq x y z
N ILE A 1 2.79 -1.61 -23.13
CA ILE A 1 1.86 -0.84 -22.26
C ILE A 1 0.45 -1.41 -22.33
N TRP A 2 -0.12 -1.63 -23.51
CA TRP A 2 -1.48 -2.18 -23.68
C TRP A 2 -1.71 -3.49 -22.92
N GLU A 3 -0.77 -4.42 -22.96
CA GLU A 3 -0.85 -5.69 -22.25
C GLU A 3 -0.91 -5.53 -20.73
N TRP A 4 -0.27 -4.50 -20.19
CA TRP A 4 -0.33 -4.16 -18.77
C TRP A 4 -1.73 -3.69 -18.36
N TYR A 5 -2.33 -2.81 -19.17
CA TYR A 5 -3.71 -2.40 -18.96
C TYR A 5 -4.67 -3.60 -18.98
N LYS A 6 -4.52 -4.50 -19.97
CA LYS A 6 -5.36 -5.71 -20.06
C LYS A 6 -5.16 -6.69 -18.90
N LYS A 7 -3.97 -6.73 -18.30
CA LYS A 7 -3.74 -7.51 -17.07
C LYS A 7 -4.53 -6.93 -15.89
N GLN A 8 -4.57 -5.62 -15.74
CA GLN A 8 -5.37 -4.99 -14.68
C GLN A 8 -6.86 -5.29 -14.86
N GLU A 9 -7.41 -5.13 -16.07
CA GLU A 9 -8.81 -5.47 -16.35
C GLU A 9 -9.15 -6.92 -15.96
N ALA A 10 -8.24 -7.84 -16.22
CA ALA A 10 -8.43 -9.27 -15.91
C ALA A 10 -8.37 -9.56 -14.38
N CYS A 11 -7.92 -8.61 -13.60
CA CYS A 11 -7.75 -8.72 -12.15
C CYS A 11 -8.75 -7.88 -11.35
N ILE A 12 -9.76 -7.28 -11.98
CA ILE A 12 -10.76 -6.44 -11.30
C ILE A 12 -11.49 -7.22 -10.21
N TRP A 13 -11.72 -6.56 -9.11
CA TRP A 13 -12.54 -7.02 -7.98
C TRP A 13 -13.17 -5.81 -7.29
N THR A 14 -14.13 -6.05 -6.38
CA THR A 14 -14.77 -5.00 -5.59
C THR A 14 -14.79 -5.36 -4.11
N ALA A 15 -14.96 -4.36 -3.26
CA ALA A 15 -14.96 -4.56 -1.81
C ALA A 15 -16.05 -5.53 -1.33
N GLU A 16 -17.17 -5.63 -2.06
CA GLU A 16 -18.27 -6.55 -1.74
C GLU A 16 -17.90 -8.03 -1.91
N GLU A 17 -16.80 -8.35 -2.59
CA GLU A 17 -16.31 -9.73 -2.70
C GLU A 17 -15.62 -10.21 -1.41
N ILE A 18 -15.33 -9.31 -0.48
CA ILE A 18 -14.64 -9.63 0.78
C ILE A 18 -15.66 -9.93 1.88
N ASP A 19 -15.72 -11.19 2.31
CA ASP A 19 -16.54 -11.58 3.47
C ASP A 19 -15.76 -11.40 4.78
N LEU A 20 -16.10 -10.36 5.54
CA LEU A 20 -15.49 -10.05 6.84
C LEU A 20 -16.24 -10.70 8.03
N HIS A 21 -17.38 -11.34 7.79
CA HIS A 21 -18.21 -11.84 8.88
C HIS A 21 -17.49 -12.91 9.71
N THR A 22 -16.77 -13.79 9.07
CA THR A 22 -16.02 -14.88 9.73
C THR A 22 -14.82 -14.38 10.53
N ASP A 23 -14.27 -13.22 10.20
CA ASP A 23 -13.11 -12.63 10.88
C ASP A 23 -13.43 -12.20 12.31
N LEU A 24 -14.69 -11.81 12.60
CA LEU A 24 -15.10 -11.35 13.92
C LEU A 24 -14.90 -12.40 15.01
N ASN A 25 -15.06 -13.68 14.70
CA ASN A 25 -14.79 -14.74 15.66
C ASN A 25 -13.28 -14.83 15.98
N ASP A 26 -12.43 -14.73 14.97
CA ASP A 26 -10.98 -14.76 15.15
C ASP A 26 -10.50 -13.50 15.89
N TRP A 27 -11.00 -12.34 15.49
CA TRP A 27 -10.71 -11.06 16.11
C TRP A 27 -11.04 -11.05 17.60
N ASN A 28 -12.24 -11.50 17.98
CA ASN A 28 -12.71 -11.42 19.36
C ASN A 28 -12.15 -12.52 20.27
N ASN A 29 -11.87 -13.71 19.73
CA ASN A 29 -11.65 -14.90 20.55
C ASN A 29 -10.28 -15.56 20.38
N LYS A 30 -9.54 -15.26 19.30
CA LYS A 30 -8.28 -15.96 18.98
C LYS A 30 -7.06 -15.05 18.96
N LEU A 31 -7.22 -13.77 18.61
CA LEU A 31 -6.12 -12.82 18.56
C LEU A 31 -5.81 -12.26 19.95
N SER A 32 -4.53 -12.13 20.28
CA SER A 32 -4.08 -11.38 21.45
C SER A 32 -4.27 -9.86 21.24
N GLU A 33 -4.26 -9.10 22.33
CA GLU A 33 -4.35 -7.63 22.23
C GLU A 33 -3.17 -7.02 21.45
N ASP A 34 -1.98 -7.62 21.56
CA ASP A 34 -0.80 -7.19 20.80
C ASP A 34 -0.98 -7.44 19.29
N GLU A 35 -1.57 -8.57 18.91
CA GLU A 35 -1.88 -8.86 17.50
C GLU A 35 -2.96 -7.92 16.96
N LYS A 36 -3.99 -7.63 17.72
CA LYS A 36 -5.01 -6.64 17.35
C LYS A 36 -4.41 -5.25 17.20
N TYR A 37 -3.57 -4.83 18.14
CA TYR A 37 -2.85 -3.56 18.07
C TYR A 37 -2.04 -3.46 16.79
N PHE A 38 -1.28 -4.50 16.49
CA PHE A 38 -0.46 -4.60 15.29
C PHE A 38 -1.28 -4.48 14.00
N ILE A 39 -2.38 -5.26 13.89
CA ILE A 39 -3.26 -5.23 12.71
C ILE A 39 -3.88 -3.83 12.53
N LYS A 40 -4.37 -3.22 13.62
CA LYS A 40 -4.94 -1.87 13.56
C LYS A 40 -3.95 -0.84 13.00
N HIS A 41 -2.68 -0.91 13.39
CA HIS A 41 -1.65 0.02 12.90
C HIS A 41 -1.29 -0.22 11.44
N ILE A 42 -1.25 -1.48 10.99
CA ILE A 42 -1.06 -1.81 9.57
C ILE A 42 -2.23 -1.26 8.73
N LEU A 43 -3.47 -1.47 9.16
CA LEU A 43 -4.64 -0.97 8.45
C LEU A 43 -4.67 0.56 8.42
N ALA A 44 -4.30 1.21 9.52
CA ALA A 44 -4.18 2.65 9.60
C ALA A 44 -3.11 3.20 8.65
N PHE A 45 -1.99 2.50 8.53
CA PHE A 45 -0.94 2.85 7.56
C PHE A 45 -1.46 2.74 6.12
N PHE A 46 -2.11 1.65 5.75
CA PHE A 46 -2.66 1.49 4.41
C PHE A 46 -3.70 2.56 4.09
N ALA A 47 -4.68 2.77 4.96
CA ALA A 47 -5.72 3.78 4.77
C ALA A 47 -5.15 5.20 4.61
N ALA A 48 -4.08 5.53 5.33
CA ALA A 48 -3.40 6.81 5.23
C ALA A 48 -2.58 6.93 3.93
N SER A 49 -1.94 5.85 3.49
CA SER A 49 -1.08 5.82 2.30
C SER A 49 -1.85 5.93 1.01
N ASP A 50 -3.03 5.29 0.92
CA ASP A 50 -3.87 5.31 -0.28
C ASP A 50 -4.29 6.74 -0.67
N GLY A 51 -4.52 7.62 0.30
CA GLY A 51 -4.80 9.03 0.03
C GLY A 51 -3.65 9.72 -0.70
N ILE A 52 -2.40 9.46 -0.27
CA ILE A 52 -1.18 10.01 -0.90
C ILE A 52 -0.96 9.40 -2.28
N VAL A 53 -1.17 8.10 -2.42
CA VAL A 53 -1.05 7.38 -3.71
C VAL A 53 -2.06 7.92 -4.71
N ASN A 54 -3.34 8.05 -4.32
CA ASN A 54 -4.41 8.57 -5.18
C ASN A 54 -4.15 10.01 -5.64
N GLU A 55 -3.72 10.89 -4.74
CA GLU A 55 -3.38 12.26 -5.08
C GLU A 55 -2.24 12.32 -6.12
N ASN A 56 -1.18 11.56 -5.91
CA ASN A 56 -0.06 11.50 -6.85
C ASN A 56 -0.45 10.93 -8.22
N LEU A 57 -1.27 9.90 -8.26
CA LEU A 57 -1.79 9.34 -9.51
C LEU A 57 -2.62 10.36 -10.29
N ALA A 58 -3.57 11.02 -9.62
CA ALA A 58 -4.49 11.96 -10.24
C ALA A 58 -3.78 13.23 -10.73
N GLU A 59 -2.93 13.82 -9.91
CA GLU A 59 -2.30 15.10 -10.21
C GLU A 59 -1.11 14.99 -11.16
N ASN A 60 -0.30 13.94 -11.01
CA ASN A 60 0.95 13.78 -11.73
C ASN A 60 0.87 12.74 -12.86
N PHE A 61 0.75 11.45 -12.50
CA PHE A 61 0.96 10.38 -13.48
C PHE A 61 -0.05 10.38 -14.63
N VAL A 62 -1.34 10.51 -14.35
CA VAL A 62 -2.39 10.53 -15.38
C VAL A 62 -2.23 11.74 -16.32
N SER A 63 -1.83 12.90 -15.78
CA SER A 63 -1.69 14.13 -16.55
C SER A 63 -0.40 14.17 -17.37
N GLU A 64 0.70 13.62 -16.88
CA GLU A 64 2.02 13.75 -17.49
C GLU A 64 2.33 12.69 -18.55
N VAL A 65 1.76 11.47 -18.45
CA VAL A 65 1.99 10.44 -19.47
C VAL A 65 1.38 10.82 -20.80
N GLN A 66 2.09 10.54 -21.90
CA GLN A 66 1.68 10.94 -23.24
C GLN A 66 1.01 9.80 -24.01
N TYR A 67 1.37 8.54 -23.76
CA TYR A 67 0.75 7.39 -24.40
C TYR A 67 -0.68 7.17 -23.88
N PRO A 68 -1.70 7.11 -24.77
CA PRO A 68 -3.08 6.84 -24.35
C PRO A 68 -3.21 5.57 -23.50
N GLU A 69 -2.46 4.52 -23.84
CA GLU A 69 -2.45 3.25 -23.13
C GLU A 69 -1.89 3.36 -21.71
N ALA A 70 -0.93 4.27 -21.49
CA ALA A 70 -0.43 4.56 -20.14
C ALA A 70 -1.48 5.32 -19.31
N LYS A 71 -2.25 6.21 -19.94
CA LYS A 71 -3.40 6.88 -19.29
C LYS A 71 -4.49 5.86 -18.93
N PHE A 72 -4.73 4.87 -19.77
CA PHE A 72 -5.67 3.80 -19.45
C PHE A 72 -5.20 2.99 -18.23
N PHE A 73 -3.91 2.64 -18.19
CA PHE A 73 -3.33 1.94 -17.06
C PHE A 73 -3.48 2.74 -15.76
N TYR A 74 -3.03 3.98 -15.73
CA TYR A 74 -3.10 4.81 -14.51
C TYR A 74 -4.53 5.18 -14.11
N GLY A 75 -5.44 5.37 -15.09
CA GLY A 75 -6.86 5.57 -14.80
C GLY A 75 -7.50 4.34 -14.15
N PHE A 76 -7.11 3.14 -14.60
CA PHE A 76 -7.56 1.90 -13.98
C PHE A 76 -6.93 1.69 -12.59
N GLN A 77 -5.63 1.96 -12.44
CA GLN A 77 -4.95 1.94 -11.14
C GLN A 77 -5.67 2.84 -10.15
N LEU A 78 -5.97 4.10 -10.53
CA LEU A 78 -6.70 5.04 -9.68
C LEU A 78 -8.07 4.49 -9.23
N MET A 79 -8.77 3.78 -10.12
CA MET A 79 -10.02 3.09 -9.76
C MET A 79 -9.78 1.99 -8.73
N MET A 80 -8.73 1.18 -8.90
CA MET A 80 -8.40 0.11 -7.95
C MET A 80 -7.96 0.64 -6.59
N GLU A 81 -7.20 1.73 -6.56
CA GLU A 81 -6.83 2.40 -5.31
C GLU A 81 -8.05 2.90 -4.51
N ASN A 82 -9.10 3.33 -5.20
CA ASN A 82 -10.36 3.68 -4.53
C ASN A 82 -11.00 2.44 -3.88
N ILE A 83 -10.94 1.28 -4.54
CA ILE A 83 -11.44 0.01 -3.99
C ILE A 83 -10.56 -0.47 -2.82
N HIS A 84 -9.24 -0.30 -2.90
CA HIS A 84 -8.32 -0.58 -1.79
C HIS A 84 -8.68 0.29 -0.57
N SER A 85 -8.82 1.59 -0.77
CA SER A 85 -9.17 2.56 0.28
C SER A 85 -10.52 2.24 0.94
N GLU A 86 -11.54 1.92 0.14
CA GLU A 86 -12.84 1.44 0.62
C GLU A 86 -12.67 0.17 1.47
N THR A 87 -11.90 -0.79 0.99
CA THR A 87 -11.65 -2.06 1.69
C THR A 87 -10.97 -1.84 3.03
N TYR A 88 -9.92 -1.01 3.11
CA TYR A 88 -9.26 -0.68 4.38
C TYR A 88 -10.19 0.03 5.35
N SER A 89 -11.05 0.92 4.85
CA SER A 89 -12.06 1.59 5.67
C SER A 89 -13.07 0.59 6.24
N LEU A 90 -13.55 -0.36 5.45
CA LEU A 90 -14.44 -1.43 5.90
C LEU A 90 -13.78 -2.37 6.92
N LEU A 91 -12.50 -2.70 6.74
CA LEU A 91 -11.74 -3.51 7.69
C LEU A 91 -11.63 -2.80 9.05
N ILE A 92 -11.24 -1.53 9.06
CA ILE A 92 -11.15 -0.73 10.29
C ILE A 92 -12.53 -0.65 10.97
N ASP A 93 -13.58 -0.34 10.22
CA ASP A 93 -14.94 -0.22 10.77
C ASP A 93 -15.49 -1.56 11.32
N THR A 94 -15.08 -2.66 10.70
CA THR A 94 -15.49 -4.01 11.13
C THR A 94 -14.81 -4.40 12.44
N TYR A 95 -13.51 -4.15 12.59
CA TYR A 95 -12.74 -4.62 13.74
C TYR A 95 -12.71 -3.65 14.91
N VAL A 96 -12.75 -2.35 14.65
CA VAL A 96 -12.66 -1.31 15.67
C VAL A 96 -14.03 -0.71 15.92
N LYS A 97 -14.53 -0.82 17.16
CA LYS A 97 -15.86 -0.33 17.53
C LYS A 97 -15.84 0.96 18.34
N ASP A 98 -14.70 1.31 18.90
CA ASP A 98 -14.51 2.57 19.61
C ASP A 98 -14.29 3.72 18.62
N GLU A 99 -15.16 4.73 18.65
CA GLU A 99 -15.14 5.84 17.69
C GLU A 99 -13.92 6.76 17.89
N ALA A 100 -13.40 6.89 19.11
CA ALA A 100 -12.21 7.69 19.36
C ALA A 100 -10.96 6.97 18.80
N GLU A 101 -10.88 5.66 18.95
CA GLU A 101 -9.82 4.84 18.36
C GLU A 101 -9.89 4.86 16.82
N LYS A 102 -11.09 4.71 16.22
CA LYS A 102 -11.26 4.84 14.76
C LYS A 102 -10.74 6.18 14.26
N HIS A 103 -11.14 7.26 14.92
CA HIS A 103 -10.68 8.61 14.57
C HIS A 103 -9.15 8.71 14.57
N GLN A 104 -8.48 8.14 15.57
CA GLN A 104 -7.01 8.11 15.63
C GLN A 104 -6.39 7.32 14.47
N LEU A 105 -6.98 6.17 14.12
CA LEU A 105 -6.50 5.32 13.03
C LEU A 105 -6.66 6.00 11.66
N PHE A 106 -7.78 6.66 11.41
CA PHE A 106 -7.98 7.43 10.16
C PHE A 106 -7.12 8.71 10.08
N HIS A 107 -6.57 9.17 11.21
CA HIS A 107 -5.62 10.28 11.28
C HIS A 107 -4.19 9.79 11.61
N ALA A 108 -3.84 8.62 11.10
CA ALA A 108 -2.60 7.92 11.46
C ALA A 108 -1.33 8.71 11.13
N ILE A 109 -1.31 9.50 10.06
CA ILE A 109 -0.18 10.36 9.69
C ILE A 109 0.13 11.38 10.79
N GLU A 110 -0.90 11.88 11.48
CA GLU A 110 -0.74 12.86 12.55
C GLU A 110 -0.44 12.21 13.90
N THR A 111 -0.94 10.99 14.12
CA THR A 111 -0.95 10.33 15.42
C THR A 111 0.19 9.33 15.61
N PHE A 112 0.72 8.73 14.53
CA PHE A 112 1.75 7.69 14.62
C PHE A 112 3.05 8.11 13.90
N PRO A 113 4.15 8.38 14.67
CA PRO A 113 5.39 8.90 14.12
C PRO A 113 6.00 8.06 12.98
N ALA A 114 5.87 6.74 13.06
CA ALA A 114 6.41 5.85 12.04
C ALA A 114 5.62 5.88 10.73
N ILE A 115 4.30 6.05 10.80
CA ILE A 115 3.44 6.26 9.63
C ILE A 115 3.72 7.63 9.02
N LYS A 116 3.88 8.64 9.87
CA LYS A 116 4.27 9.99 9.46
C LYS A 116 5.58 10.01 8.68
N GLU A 117 6.60 9.29 9.13
CA GLU A 117 7.90 9.23 8.45
C GLU A 117 7.80 8.67 7.03
N LYS A 118 6.99 7.60 6.82
CA LYS A 118 6.69 7.07 5.49
C LYS A 118 5.94 8.07 4.62
N ALA A 119 4.91 8.72 5.17
CA ALA A 119 4.11 9.71 4.48
C ALA A 119 4.94 10.93 4.06
N GLU A 120 5.77 11.49 4.95
CA GLU A 120 6.65 12.61 4.65
C GLU A 120 7.67 12.26 3.55
N TRP A 121 8.17 11.03 3.55
CA TRP A 121 9.04 10.54 2.49
C TRP A 121 8.31 10.49 1.13
N ALA A 122 7.09 9.95 1.09
CA ALA A 122 6.29 9.87 -0.13
C ALA A 122 5.95 11.27 -0.66
N LEU A 123 5.47 12.17 0.19
CA LEU A 123 5.13 13.56 -0.16
C LEU A 123 6.34 14.33 -0.71
N LYS A 124 7.53 14.17 -0.11
CA LYS A 124 8.76 14.77 -0.62
C LYS A 124 9.04 14.37 -2.07
N TRP A 125 8.77 13.12 -2.45
CA TRP A 125 9.03 12.66 -3.81
C TRP A 125 7.96 13.08 -4.81
N ILE A 126 6.71 13.26 -4.39
CA ILE A 126 5.64 13.80 -5.22
C ILE A 126 6.00 15.18 -5.78
N GLU A 127 6.73 15.97 -4.98
CA GLU A 127 7.19 17.31 -5.37
C GLU A 127 8.45 17.32 -6.27
N SER A 128 9.07 16.17 -6.53
CA SER A 128 10.25 16.12 -7.40
C SER A 128 9.90 16.59 -8.82
N PRO A 129 10.73 17.48 -9.44
CA PRO A 129 10.50 17.93 -10.79
C PRO A 129 10.76 16.84 -11.85
N SER A 130 11.39 15.74 -11.48
CA SER A 130 11.72 14.64 -12.36
C SER A 130 10.65 13.56 -12.35
N PHE A 131 9.90 13.42 -13.46
CA PHE A 131 8.96 12.31 -13.64
C PHE A 131 9.62 10.95 -13.38
N ALA A 132 10.83 10.73 -13.88
CA ALA A 132 11.53 9.46 -13.71
C ALA A 132 11.90 9.17 -12.24
N GLU A 133 12.27 10.18 -11.44
CA GLU A 133 12.50 10.01 -10.00
C GLU A 133 11.21 9.76 -9.25
N ARG A 134 10.13 10.51 -9.58
CA ARG A 134 8.79 10.25 -8.99
C ARG A 134 8.32 8.83 -9.27
N LEU A 135 8.54 8.32 -10.48
CA LEU A 135 8.18 6.95 -10.87
C LEU A 135 8.91 5.90 -10.02
N ILE A 136 10.23 6.06 -9.78
CA ILE A 136 11.02 5.17 -8.92
C ILE A 136 10.56 5.26 -7.47
N ALA A 137 10.31 6.46 -6.97
CA ALA A 137 9.84 6.66 -5.60
C ALA A 137 8.44 6.06 -5.40
N PHE A 138 7.55 6.21 -6.38
CA PHE A 138 6.22 5.62 -6.36
C PHE A 138 6.28 4.08 -6.30
N ALA A 139 7.14 3.48 -7.14
CA ALA A 139 7.40 2.04 -7.08
C ALA A 139 7.99 1.61 -5.71
N ALA A 140 8.74 2.47 -5.03
CA ALA A 140 9.23 2.18 -3.68
C ALA A 140 8.12 2.27 -2.62
N VAL A 141 7.14 3.15 -2.77
CA VAL A 141 5.97 3.20 -1.87
C VAL A 141 5.19 1.89 -1.97
N GLU A 142 4.78 1.50 -3.16
CA GLU A 142 3.96 0.31 -3.38
C GLU A 142 4.76 -1.00 -3.17
N GLY A 143 6.02 -1.05 -3.61
CA GLY A 143 6.85 -2.26 -3.55
C GLY A 143 7.65 -2.44 -2.26
N ILE A 144 8.01 -1.36 -1.54
CA ILE A 144 8.81 -1.44 -0.31
C ILE A 144 7.95 -1.10 0.92
N PHE A 145 7.32 0.08 0.97
CA PHE A 145 6.60 0.50 2.17
C PHE A 145 5.40 -0.38 2.52
N PHE A 146 4.81 -1.05 1.56
CA PHE A 146 3.71 -1.99 1.78
C PHE A 146 4.19 -3.42 2.09
N SER A 147 5.42 -3.77 1.75
CA SER A 147 5.90 -5.15 1.78
C SER A 147 5.85 -5.80 3.16
N GLY A 148 6.33 -5.12 4.20
CA GLY A 148 6.31 -5.63 5.56
C GLY A 148 4.90 -5.78 6.12
N SER A 149 4.01 -4.86 5.77
CA SER A 149 2.60 -4.89 6.16
C SER A 149 1.88 -6.07 5.49
N PHE A 150 2.06 -6.29 4.18
CA PHE A 150 1.52 -7.47 3.49
C PHE A 150 2.06 -8.78 4.07
N CYS A 151 3.37 -8.86 4.30
CA CYS A 151 4.00 -10.02 4.94
C CYS A 151 3.37 -10.36 6.30
N SER A 152 3.09 -9.36 7.08
CA SER A 152 2.50 -9.50 8.42
C SER A 152 1.09 -10.08 8.37
N ILE A 153 0.29 -9.66 7.39
CA ILE A 153 -1.05 -10.22 7.17
C ILE A 153 -0.94 -11.65 6.60
N TYR A 154 0.01 -11.93 5.71
CA TYR A 154 0.27 -13.31 5.24
C TYR A 154 0.68 -14.26 6.37
N TRP A 155 1.33 -13.76 7.43
CA TRP A 155 1.61 -14.55 8.61
C TRP A 155 0.32 -15.00 9.33
N LEU A 156 -0.72 -14.17 9.38
CA LEU A 156 -2.04 -14.58 9.89
C LEU A 156 -2.66 -15.67 9.01
N LYS A 157 -2.54 -15.56 7.69
CA LYS A 157 -3.01 -16.59 6.75
C LYS A 157 -2.34 -17.93 6.99
N LYS A 158 -1.03 -17.95 7.22
CA LYS A 158 -0.27 -19.17 7.55
C LYS A 158 -0.80 -19.86 8.81
N ARG A 159 -1.39 -19.11 9.72
CA ARG A 159 -2.02 -19.60 10.95
C ARG A 159 -3.50 -19.96 10.80
N GLY A 160 -4.08 -19.75 9.63
CA GLY A 160 -5.51 -19.99 9.36
C GLY A 160 -6.44 -19.02 10.09
N LEU A 161 -6.00 -17.76 10.29
CA LEU A 161 -6.74 -16.71 10.98
C LEU A 161 -7.14 -15.60 10.01
N MET A 162 -8.25 -14.92 10.35
CA MET A 162 -8.70 -13.70 9.67
C MET A 162 -8.87 -13.91 8.15
N PRO A 163 -9.73 -14.84 7.71
CA PRO A 163 -9.83 -15.20 6.28
C PRO A 163 -10.23 -14.03 5.37
N GLY A 164 -11.10 -13.14 5.80
CA GLY A 164 -11.49 -11.95 5.03
C GLY A 164 -10.34 -10.97 4.87
N LEU A 165 -9.65 -10.62 5.97
CA LEU A 165 -8.46 -9.77 5.95
C LEU A 165 -7.36 -10.37 5.07
N THR A 166 -7.09 -11.66 5.20
CA THR A 166 -6.03 -12.31 4.42
C THR A 166 -6.38 -12.46 2.95
N PHE A 167 -7.66 -12.62 2.61
CA PHE A 167 -8.12 -12.64 1.22
C PHE A 167 -8.02 -11.24 0.58
N SER A 168 -8.45 -10.18 1.26
CA SER A 168 -8.23 -8.82 0.76
C SER A 168 -6.76 -8.51 0.54
N ASN A 169 -5.90 -8.94 1.47
CA ASN A 169 -4.44 -8.79 1.34
C ASN A 169 -3.87 -9.47 0.08
N GLU A 170 -4.40 -10.62 -0.32
CA GLU A 170 -4.00 -11.29 -1.57
C GLU A 170 -4.36 -10.48 -2.80
N LEU A 171 -5.57 -9.95 -2.84
CA LEU A 171 -6.05 -9.16 -3.97
C LEU A 171 -5.26 -7.84 -4.08
N ILE A 172 -5.13 -7.11 -2.99
CA ILE A 172 -4.43 -5.83 -2.95
C ILE A 172 -2.94 -6.02 -3.24
N SER A 173 -2.25 -6.94 -2.57
CA SER A 173 -0.81 -7.14 -2.83
C SER A 173 -0.49 -7.62 -4.24
N ARG A 174 -1.41 -8.32 -4.91
CA ARG A 174 -1.31 -8.64 -6.33
C ARG A 174 -1.38 -7.39 -7.19
N ASP A 175 -2.31 -6.49 -6.89
CA ASP A 175 -2.50 -5.25 -7.64
C ASP A 175 -1.29 -4.33 -7.46
N GLU A 176 -0.80 -4.15 -6.22
CA GLU A 176 0.40 -3.36 -5.93
C GLU A 176 1.66 -3.92 -6.60
N GLY A 177 1.80 -5.24 -6.64
CA GLY A 177 2.88 -5.88 -7.38
C GLY A 177 2.83 -5.55 -8.88
N MET A 178 1.64 -5.49 -9.47
CA MET A 178 1.45 -5.12 -10.87
C MET A 178 1.75 -3.63 -11.13
N HIS A 179 1.36 -2.75 -10.21
CA HIS A 179 1.64 -1.32 -10.27
C HIS A 179 3.15 -1.06 -10.22
N CYS A 180 3.84 -1.71 -9.29
CA CYS A 180 5.30 -1.65 -9.16
C CYS A 180 6.01 -2.16 -10.43
N ASP A 181 5.60 -3.31 -10.96
CA ASP A 181 6.15 -3.90 -12.19
C ASP A 181 5.94 -2.97 -13.40
N PHE A 182 4.78 -2.31 -13.49
CA PHE A 182 4.51 -1.34 -14.55
C PHE A 182 5.43 -0.12 -14.46
N ALA A 183 5.67 0.40 -13.25
CA ALA A 183 6.63 1.50 -13.05
C ALA A 183 8.04 1.11 -13.50
N VAL A 184 8.50 -0.11 -13.19
CA VAL A 184 9.77 -0.67 -13.65
C VAL A 184 9.78 -0.80 -15.17
N HIS A 185 8.68 -1.28 -15.77
CA HIS A 185 8.52 -1.41 -17.22
C HIS A 185 8.64 -0.04 -17.92
N LEU A 186 7.90 0.98 -17.45
CA LEU A 186 7.97 2.34 -18.00
C LEU A 186 9.38 2.91 -17.89
N HIS A 187 10.01 2.82 -16.73
CA HIS A 187 11.38 3.31 -16.54
C HIS A 187 12.37 2.62 -17.48
N THR A 188 12.25 1.31 -17.65
CA THR A 188 13.20 0.51 -18.44
C THR A 188 13.06 0.75 -19.94
N HIS A 189 11.82 0.85 -20.43
CA HIS A 189 11.54 0.79 -21.86
C HIS A 189 11.06 2.10 -22.48
N HIS A 190 10.51 3.02 -21.70
CA HIS A 190 9.86 4.22 -22.23
C HIS A 190 10.48 5.54 -21.76
N ILE A 191 11.17 5.56 -20.61
CA ILE A 191 11.88 6.76 -20.15
C ILE A 191 13.18 6.94 -20.92
N VAL A 192 13.33 8.09 -21.59
CA VAL A 192 14.53 8.44 -22.33
C VAL A 192 15.63 8.88 -21.35
N ASN A 193 15.33 9.84 -20.50
CA ASN A 193 16.25 10.37 -19.49
C ASN A 193 16.12 9.57 -18.19
N LYS A 194 16.79 8.41 -18.17
CA LYS A 194 16.74 7.48 -17.04
C LYS A 194 17.42 8.06 -15.80
N VAL A 195 16.87 7.72 -14.65
CA VAL A 195 17.52 8.00 -13.36
C VAL A 195 18.84 7.21 -13.28
N PRO A 196 19.98 7.85 -12.94
CA PRO A 196 21.25 7.15 -12.77
C PRO A 196 21.16 6.05 -11.71
N LYS A 197 21.85 4.92 -11.93
CA LYS A 197 21.84 3.77 -11.02
C LYS A 197 22.15 4.14 -9.56
N ALA A 198 23.15 5.01 -9.35
CA ALA A 198 23.50 5.48 -8.01
C ALA A 198 22.33 6.20 -7.32
N ARG A 199 21.59 7.00 -8.08
CA ARG A 199 20.41 7.72 -7.58
C ARG A 199 19.24 6.78 -7.27
N ILE A 200 18.99 5.77 -8.13
CA ILE A 200 17.99 4.73 -7.86
C ILE A 200 18.36 3.99 -6.56
N THR A 201 19.64 3.60 -6.42
CA THR A 201 20.09 2.91 -5.20
C THR A 201 19.88 3.77 -3.96
N GLU A 202 20.18 5.07 -4.03
CA GLU A 202 19.94 6.01 -2.92
C GLU A 202 18.47 6.07 -2.51
N ILE A 203 17.55 6.23 -3.49
CA ILE A 203 16.10 6.30 -3.25
C ILE A 203 15.62 5.00 -2.59
N LEU A 204 15.95 3.85 -3.17
CA LEU A 204 15.49 2.56 -2.67
C LEU A 204 16.10 2.19 -1.31
N THR A 205 17.38 2.51 -1.07
CA THR A 205 18.02 2.25 0.24
C THR A 205 17.39 3.10 1.33
N ASN A 206 17.11 4.36 1.05
CA ASN A 206 16.46 5.26 2.01
C ASN A 206 15.04 4.77 2.35
N ALA A 207 14.25 4.36 1.35
CA ALA A 207 12.94 3.76 1.58
C ALA A 207 13.05 2.48 2.41
N LEU A 208 14.01 1.62 2.11
CA LEU A 208 14.24 0.37 2.84
C LEU A 208 14.60 0.58 4.31
N ASP A 209 15.40 1.60 4.62
CA ASP A 209 15.78 1.93 5.99
C ASP A 209 14.57 2.40 6.81
N ILE A 210 13.67 3.20 6.20
CA ILE A 210 12.41 3.63 6.81
C ILE A 210 11.49 2.43 7.03
N GLU A 211 11.36 1.52 6.06
CA GLU A 211 10.54 0.31 6.19
C GLU A 211 11.06 -0.61 7.29
N ARG A 212 12.37 -0.84 7.36
CA ARG A 212 12.99 -1.63 8.43
C ARG A 212 12.67 -1.05 9.81
N LYS A 213 12.80 0.27 9.95
CA LYS A 213 12.48 0.95 11.20
C LYS A 213 11.01 0.80 11.56
N PHE A 214 10.11 0.94 10.57
CA PHE A 214 8.67 0.74 10.79
C PHE A 214 8.37 -0.67 11.34
N ILE A 215 8.91 -1.72 10.73
CA ILE A 215 8.61 -3.11 11.12
C ILE A 215 9.32 -3.50 12.43
N THR A 216 10.52 -2.99 12.71
CA THR A 216 11.31 -3.44 13.87
C THR A 216 11.15 -2.59 15.12
N GLU A 217 10.88 -1.30 14.99
CA GLU A 217 10.92 -0.34 16.10
C GLU A 217 9.56 0.24 16.45
N SER A 218 8.65 0.30 15.46
CA SER A 218 7.38 1.01 15.61
C SER A 218 6.24 0.16 16.12
N LEU A 219 6.43 -1.13 16.16
CA LEU A 219 5.44 -2.09 16.62
C LEU A 219 5.87 -2.68 17.97
N PRO A 220 4.96 -2.74 18.98
CA PRO A 220 5.28 -3.21 20.32
C PRO A 220 5.56 -4.71 20.40
N VAL A 221 5.43 -5.42 19.27
CA VAL A 221 5.60 -6.87 19.18
C VAL A 221 6.64 -7.25 18.14
N SER A 222 7.55 -8.12 18.53
CA SER A 222 8.43 -8.79 17.58
C SER A 222 7.67 -9.91 16.90
N LEU A 223 7.57 -9.86 15.57
CA LEU A 223 6.99 -10.95 14.80
C LEU A 223 7.98 -12.11 14.75
N ILE A 224 7.81 -13.08 15.64
CA ILE A 224 8.63 -14.28 15.69
C ILE A 224 8.09 -15.30 14.69
N GLY A 225 8.92 -15.70 13.73
CA GLY A 225 8.60 -16.77 12.77
C GLY A 225 8.06 -16.30 11.41
N MET A 226 8.26 -15.03 11.07
CA MET A 226 8.14 -14.59 9.68
C MET A 226 9.41 -14.86 8.88
#